data_6e64ef3368464d52d27caf087b2e2b31
#
_entry.id   6e64ef3368464d52d27caf087b2e2b31
#
_cell.length_a   1.000
_cell.length_b   1.000
_cell.length_c   1.000
_cell.angle_alpha   90.00
_cell.angle_beta   90.00
_cell.angle_gamma   90.00
#
_symmetry.space_group_name_H-M   'P 1'
#
loop_
_entity.id
_entity.type
_entity.pdbx_description
1 polymer ?
#
loop_
_entity_poly.entity_id
_entity_poly.type
_entity_poly.pdbx_seq_one_letter_code
_entity_poly.pdbx_strand_id
1 'polypeptide(L)'
;MAFRLGAVRAGGVAYFTKPINSTELIDQLDLITASQIQEPFRVLIVDDSPTVLAYHTAILEQAEMIVKALPEPMRLLEVLSDFNPDIILMDLYMPECNGIELARVIRQMDGFLSTPIVYLSTENDFNTQPEAKSLSGDDFLVKPIDPAHLIAAITARVSRARSLRSLMIHDGLTGLLNHTAIKEELAREVGRSTRLNTPLSFAMVDIDFFKKVNDTYGHAAGDRVLKSLARLLKQRLRDTDIVGRYGGEEFAVIMNDTDATSAAKV
;
A
#
# COMPACT_ATOMS: atom_id res chain seq x y z
N MET A 1 17.51 -0.05 27.34
CA MET A 1 17.08 -1.34 26.76
C MET A 1 16.01 -2.04 27.61
N ALA A 2 16.25 -2.29 28.89
CA ALA A 2 15.30 -3.03 29.77
C ALA A 2 13.88 -2.44 29.84
N PHE A 3 13.72 -1.13 29.98
CA PHE A 3 12.41 -0.47 30.04
C PHE A 3 11.64 -0.57 28.73
N ARG A 4 12.31 -0.46 27.56
CA ARG A 4 11.68 -0.65 26.25
C ARG A 4 11.19 -2.09 26.07
N LEU A 5 11.99 -3.06 26.49
CA LEU A 5 11.61 -4.47 26.48
C LEU A 5 10.42 -4.76 27.40
N GLY A 6 10.39 -4.11 28.60
CA GLY A 6 9.25 -4.17 29.51
C GLY A 6 7.97 -3.62 28.90
N ALA A 7 8.02 -2.49 28.19
CA ALA A 7 6.87 -1.90 27.52
C ALA A 7 6.34 -2.83 26.43
N VAL A 8 7.23 -3.40 25.58
CA VAL A 8 6.83 -4.36 24.52
C VAL A 8 6.18 -5.61 25.12
N ARG A 9 6.72 -6.17 26.20
CA ARG A 9 6.15 -7.33 26.90
C ARG A 9 4.77 -7.04 27.54
N ALA A 10 4.53 -5.78 27.88
CA ALA A 10 3.23 -5.31 28.39
C ALA A 10 2.24 -4.91 27.26
N GLY A 11 2.58 -5.18 25.98
CA GLY A 11 1.73 -4.83 24.85
C GLY A 11 1.80 -3.35 24.44
N GLY A 12 2.80 -2.61 24.93
CA GLY A 12 2.98 -1.19 24.58
C GLY A 12 3.43 -1.03 23.11
N VAL A 13 2.71 -0.19 22.37
CA VAL A 13 3.00 0.10 20.94
C VAL A 13 4.08 1.17 20.79
N ALA A 14 4.20 2.08 21.77
CA ALA A 14 5.20 3.15 21.75
C ALA A 14 5.82 3.34 23.14
N TYR A 15 7.01 3.90 23.19
CA TYR A 15 7.73 4.20 24.42
C TYR A 15 8.39 5.57 24.35
N PHE A 16 8.06 6.43 25.29
CA PHE A 16 8.61 7.79 25.39
C PHE A 16 9.46 7.96 26.65
N THR A 17 10.53 8.74 26.52
CA THR A 17 11.32 9.18 27.69
C THR A 17 10.87 10.56 28.15
N LYS A 18 10.91 10.82 29.45
CA LYS A 18 10.65 12.17 29.98
C LYS A 18 11.89 13.06 29.81
N PRO A 19 11.75 14.35 29.45
CA PRO A 19 10.49 15.06 29.15
C PRO A 19 9.91 14.61 27.80
N ILE A 20 8.57 14.43 27.75
CA ILE A 20 7.89 14.00 26.52
C ILE A 20 7.85 15.17 25.55
N ASN A 21 8.34 14.97 24.33
CA ASN A 21 8.17 15.89 23.25
C ASN A 21 6.73 15.77 22.71
N SER A 22 5.95 16.86 22.80
CA SER A 22 4.56 16.87 22.36
C SER A 22 4.41 16.58 20.87
N THR A 23 5.34 17.02 20.03
CA THR A 23 5.33 16.74 18.59
C THR A 23 5.54 15.25 18.33
N GLU A 24 6.51 14.63 18.99
CA GLU A 24 6.80 13.20 18.86
C GLU A 24 5.61 12.34 19.35
N LEU A 25 4.95 12.77 20.43
CA LEU A 25 3.74 12.11 20.92
C LEU A 25 2.61 12.17 19.89
N ILE A 26 2.35 13.35 19.32
CA ILE A 26 1.32 13.53 18.29
C ILE A 26 1.65 12.72 17.04
N ASP A 27 2.90 12.76 16.56
CA ASP A 27 3.34 11.96 15.42
C ASP A 27 3.09 10.45 15.65
N GLN A 28 3.35 9.95 16.85
CA GLN A 28 3.09 8.55 17.21
C GLN A 28 1.58 8.24 17.31
N LEU A 29 0.79 9.15 17.87
CA LEU A 29 -0.67 8.99 17.92
C LEU A 29 -1.28 8.98 16.51
N ASP A 30 -0.82 9.87 15.62
CA ASP A 30 -1.24 9.88 14.23
C ASP A 30 -0.91 8.56 13.52
N LEU A 31 0.30 8.01 13.74
CA LEU A 31 0.69 6.70 13.21
C LEU A 31 -0.19 5.55 13.73
N ILE A 32 -0.49 5.54 15.03
CA ILE A 32 -1.34 4.50 15.64
C ILE A 32 -2.77 4.61 15.11
N THR A 33 -3.31 5.82 15.00
CA THR A 33 -4.67 6.05 14.49
C THR A 33 -4.79 5.72 13.01
N ALA A 34 -3.79 6.08 12.20
CA ALA A 34 -3.75 5.72 10.78
C ALA A 34 -3.66 4.20 10.56
N SER A 35 -2.98 3.47 11.46
CA SER A 35 -2.92 2.01 11.38
C SER A 35 -4.20 1.29 11.81
N GLN A 36 -5.16 1.97 12.45
CA GLN A 36 -6.46 1.38 12.82
C GLN A 36 -7.48 1.36 11.68
N ILE A 37 -7.29 2.17 10.62
CA ILE A 37 -8.15 2.15 9.43
C ILE A 37 -7.37 1.45 8.31
N GLN A 38 -7.05 0.18 8.51
CA GLN A 38 -6.50 -0.61 7.40
C GLN A 38 -7.65 -1.12 6.54
N GLU A 39 -7.63 -0.77 5.26
CA GLU A 39 -8.51 -1.40 4.28
C GLU A 39 -8.32 -2.93 4.31
N PRO A 40 -9.40 -3.72 4.21
CA PRO A 40 -9.32 -5.17 4.13
C PRO A 40 -8.32 -5.62 3.07
N PHE A 41 -7.60 -6.70 3.34
CA PHE A 41 -6.64 -7.25 2.38
C PHE A 41 -7.38 -7.84 1.19
N ARG A 42 -6.94 -7.51 -0.02
CA ARG A 42 -7.50 -8.01 -1.27
C ARG A 42 -6.67 -9.20 -1.75
N VAL A 43 -7.26 -10.39 -1.70
CA VAL A 43 -6.58 -11.65 -2.02
C VAL A 43 -7.16 -12.23 -3.31
N LEU A 44 -6.33 -12.41 -4.33
CA LEU A 44 -6.68 -13.15 -5.53
C LEU A 44 -6.22 -14.59 -5.39
N ILE A 45 -7.12 -15.56 -5.56
CA ILE A 45 -6.80 -16.99 -5.56
C ILE A 45 -6.95 -17.51 -6.98
N VAL A 46 -5.91 -18.11 -7.51
CA VAL A 46 -5.87 -18.74 -8.84
C VAL A 46 -5.61 -20.24 -8.65
N ASP A 47 -6.64 -21.04 -8.88
CA ASP A 47 -6.60 -22.51 -8.73
C ASP A 47 -7.71 -23.10 -9.60
N ASP A 48 -7.45 -24.14 -10.38
CA ASP A 48 -8.44 -24.76 -11.27
C ASP A 48 -9.47 -25.64 -10.53
N SER A 49 -9.23 -25.94 -9.25
CA SER A 49 -10.13 -26.73 -8.42
C SER A 49 -11.18 -25.88 -7.72
N PRO A 50 -12.48 -25.98 -8.09
CA PRO A 50 -13.55 -25.23 -7.43
C PRO A 50 -13.65 -25.52 -5.92
N THR A 51 -13.31 -26.75 -5.51
CA THR A 51 -13.32 -27.16 -4.09
C THR A 51 -12.23 -26.43 -3.30
N VAL A 52 -11.02 -26.33 -3.84
CA VAL A 52 -9.90 -25.63 -3.21
C VAL A 52 -10.18 -24.13 -3.16
N LEU A 53 -10.72 -23.55 -4.23
CA LEU A 53 -11.14 -22.14 -4.27
C LEU A 53 -12.18 -21.85 -3.18
N ALA A 54 -13.24 -22.66 -3.11
CA ALA A 54 -14.30 -22.47 -2.11
C ALA A 54 -13.77 -22.57 -0.68
N TYR A 55 -12.88 -23.53 -0.41
CA TYR A 55 -12.30 -23.74 0.90
C TYR A 55 -11.44 -22.56 1.35
N HIS A 56 -10.47 -22.12 0.51
CA HIS A 56 -9.61 -21.01 0.86
C HIS A 56 -10.37 -19.67 0.91
N THR A 57 -11.34 -19.47 0.02
CA THR A 57 -12.21 -18.29 0.05
C THR A 57 -12.93 -18.18 1.39
N ALA A 58 -13.59 -19.24 1.85
CA ALA A 58 -14.32 -19.25 3.11
C ALA A 58 -13.41 -18.91 4.32
N ILE A 59 -12.20 -19.46 4.35
CA ILE A 59 -11.23 -19.19 5.42
C ILE A 59 -10.83 -17.72 5.44
N LEU A 60 -10.52 -17.15 4.28
CA LEU A 60 -10.00 -15.78 4.18
C LEU A 60 -11.09 -14.72 4.36
N GLU A 61 -12.30 -14.97 3.87
CA GLU A 61 -13.46 -14.11 4.13
C GLU A 61 -13.85 -14.11 5.61
N GLN A 62 -13.73 -15.24 6.31
CA GLN A 62 -13.94 -15.30 7.76
C GLN A 62 -12.89 -14.47 8.53
N ALA A 63 -11.71 -14.26 7.94
CA ALA A 63 -10.66 -13.38 8.44
C ALA A 63 -10.79 -11.93 7.94
N GLU A 64 -11.98 -11.52 7.49
CA GLU A 64 -12.32 -10.17 7.02
C GLU A 64 -11.50 -9.70 5.79
N MET A 65 -10.98 -10.64 4.98
CA MET A 65 -10.30 -10.32 3.73
C MET A 65 -11.29 -10.28 2.56
N ILE A 66 -11.02 -9.46 1.56
CA ILE A 66 -11.79 -9.41 0.31
C ILE A 66 -11.16 -10.42 -0.65
N VAL A 67 -11.88 -11.45 -1.00
CA VAL A 67 -11.34 -12.53 -1.83
C VAL A 67 -11.97 -12.54 -3.23
N LYS A 68 -11.13 -12.73 -4.23
CA LYS A 68 -11.54 -13.03 -5.60
C LYS A 68 -10.99 -14.39 -5.99
N ALA A 69 -11.88 -15.35 -6.27
CA ALA A 69 -11.51 -16.66 -6.79
C ALA A 69 -11.48 -16.65 -8.32
N LEU A 70 -10.45 -17.22 -8.92
CA LEU A 70 -10.25 -17.32 -10.36
C LEU A 70 -10.00 -18.79 -10.76
N PRO A 71 -11.03 -19.52 -11.25
CA PRO A 71 -10.88 -20.90 -11.71
C PRO A 71 -10.31 -21.02 -13.12
N GLU A 72 -10.30 -19.92 -13.89
CA GLU A 72 -9.84 -19.88 -15.28
C GLU A 72 -8.54 -19.04 -15.38
N PRO A 73 -7.35 -19.68 -15.30
CA PRO A 73 -6.07 -18.94 -15.24
C PRO A 73 -5.85 -17.97 -16.39
N MET A 74 -6.36 -18.31 -17.59
CA MET A 74 -6.20 -17.48 -18.78
C MET A 74 -6.89 -16.11 -18.72
N ARG A 75 -7.83 -15.93 -17.77
CA ARG A 75 -8.51 -14.64 -17.53
C ARG A 75 -7.79 -13.76 -16.49
N LEU A 76 -6.60 -14.18 -16.06
CA LEU A 76 -5.85 -13.49 -14.98
C LEU A 76 -5.67 -11.99 -15.25
N LEU A 77 -5.28 -11.60 -16.45
CA LEU A 77 -4.99 -10.19 -16.77
C LEU A 77 -6.22 -9.28 -16.64
N GLU A 78 -7.40 -9.78 -17.04
CA GLU A 78 -8.67 -9.05 -16.87
C GLU A 78 -8.96 -8.82 -15.40
N VAL A 79 -8.85 -9.87 -14.60
CA VAL A 79 -9.14 -9.82 -13.16
C VAL A 79 -8.14 -8.97 -12.38
N LEU A 80 -6.86 -9.00 -12.73
CA LEU A 80 -5.83 -8.19 -12.07
C LEU A 80 -6.14 -6.70 -12.15
N SER A 81 -6.48 -6.19 -13.34
CA SER A 81 -6.76 -4.77 -13.54
C SER A 81 -8.01 -4.29 -12.78
N ASP A 82 -9.06 -5.13 -12.74
CA ASP A 82 -10.33 -4.78 -12.10
C ASP A 82 -10.25 -4.95 -10.57
N PHE A 83 -9.60 -6.01 -10.12
CA PHE A 83 -9.59 -6.36 -8.70
C PHE A 83 -8.44 -5.70 -7.93
N ASN A 84 -7.30 -5.43 -8.54
CA ASN A 84 -6.10 -4.84 -7.94
C ASN A 84 -5.72 -5.52 -6.59
N PRO A 85 -5.26 -6.78 -6.60
CA PRO A 85 -4.98 -7.55 -5.39
C PRO A 85 -3.74 -7.05 -4.64
N ASP A 86 -3.77 -7.16 -3.31
CA ASP A 86 -2.60 -6.97 -2.44
C ASP A 86 -1.66 -8.18 -2.45
N ILE A 87 -2.22 -9.38 -2.73
CA ILE A 87 -1.48 -10.65 -2.79
C ILE A 87 -2.19 -11.62 -3.71
N ILE A 88 -1.43 -12.49 -4.35
CA ILE A 88 -1.94 -13.55 -5.21
C ILE A 88 -1.54 -14.90 -4.62
N LEU A 89 -2.53 -15.75 -4.35
CA LEU A 89 -2.33 -17.16 -4.07
C LEU A 89 -2.48 -17.92 -5.37
N MET A 90 -1.50 -18.70 -5.76
CA MET A 90 -1.45 -19.31 -7.08
C MET A 90 -1.11 -20.79 -6.98
N ASP A 91 -1.98 -21.63 -7.52
CA ASP A 91 -1.62 -23.05 -7.68
C ASP A 91 -0.48 -23.21 -8.69
N LEU A 92 0.40 -24.18 -8.44
CA LEU A 92 1.51 -24.45 -9.35
C LEU A 92 1.07 -25.18 -10.61
N TYR A 93 0.13 -26.11 -10.47
CA TYR A 93 -0.26 -27.02 -11.55
C TYR A 93 -1.72 -26.80 -11.92
N MET A 94 -1.93 -26.14 -13.04
CA MET A 94 -3.25 -25.90 -13.61
C MET A 94 -3.28 -26.36 -15.07
N PRO A 95 -4.44 -26.74 -15.60
CA PRO A 95 -4.59 -26.98 -17.02
C PRO A 95 -4.19 -25.73 -17.85
N GLU A 96 -3.60 -25.96 -19.02
CA GLU A 96 -3.21 -24.94 -20.00
C GLU A 96 -1.95 -24.13 -19.64
N CYS A 97 -1.66 -23.86 -18.36
CA CYS A 97 -0.48 -23.12 -17.92
C CYS A 97 -0.09 -23.48 -16.49
N ASN A 98 1.18 -23.29 -16.14
CA ASN A 98 1.60 -23.43 -14.75
C ASN A 98 1.69 -22.08 -14.03
N GLY A 99 1.63 -22.09 -12.70
CA GLY A 99 1.65 -20.87 -11.89
C GLY A 99 2.92 -20.03 -12.09
N ILE A 100 4.05 -20.66 -12.43
CA ILE A 100 5.32 -19.98 -12.69
C ILE A 100 5.24 -19.15 -13.98
N GLU A 101 4.63 -19.71 -15.03
CA GLU A 101 4.43 -19.00 -16.30
C GLU A 101 3.53 -17.78 -16.09
N LEU A 102 2.44 -17.95 -15.33
CA LEU A 102 1.54 -16.84 -15.01
C LEU A 102 2.24 -15.75 -14.19
N ALA A 103 3.05 -16.13 -13.21
CA ALA A 103 3.83 -15.17 -12.44
C ALA A 103 4.80 -14.37 -13.32
N ARG A 104 5.46 -15.00 -14.28
CA ARG A 104 6.30 -14.30 -15.26
C ARG A 104 5.50 -13.28 -16.09
N VAL A 105 4.27 -13.60 -16.45
CA VAL A 105 3.37 -12.67 -17.14
C VAL A 105 3.00 -11.49 -16.24
N ILE A 106 2.64 -11.75 -14.98
CA ILE A 106 2.34 -10.70 -13.97
C ILE A 106 3.54 -9.76 -13.80
N ARG A 107 4.75 -10.31 -13.73
CA ARG A 107 6.00 -9.53 -13.56
C ARG A 107 6.38 -8.66 -14.79
N GLN A 108 5.66 -8.78 -15.90
CA GLN A 108 5.78 -7.87 -17.06
C GLN A 108 4.85 -6.65 -16.95
N MET A 109 3.97 -6.63 -15.94
CA MET A 109 3.02 -5.54 -15.71
C MET A 109 3.52 -4.59 -14.62
N ASP A 110 3.85 -3.35 -14.96
CA ASP A 110 4.44 -2.36 -14.03
C ASP A 110 3.64 -2.20 -12.73
N GLY A 111 2.30 -2.24 -12.80
CA GLY A 111 1.42 -2.10 -11.63
C GLY A 111 1.51 -3.25 -10.62
N PHE A 112 2.04 -4.43 -11.00
CA PHE A 112 2.03 -5.65 -10.18
C PHE A 112 3.43 -6.21 -9.90
N LEU A 113 4.48 -5.49 -10.26
CA LEU A 113 5.88 -5.91 -10.02
C LEU A 113 6.16 -6.25 -8.56
N SER A 114 5.58 -5.49 -7.63
CA SER A 114 5.80 -5.64 -6.18
C SER A 114 4.69 -6.42 -5.48
N THR A 115 3.65 -6.88 -6.19
CA THR A 115 2.56 -7.66 -5.59
C THR A 115 3.08 -9.05 -5.19
N PRO A 116 3.02 -9.45 -3.91
CA PRO A 116 3.47 -10.76 -3.48
C PRO A 116 2.68 -11.86 -4.19
N ILE A 117 3.39 -12.90 -4.63
CA ILE A 117 2.79 -14.14 -5.13
C ILE A 117 3.19 -15.25 -4.17
N VAL A 118 2.22 -16.02 -3.72
CA VAL A 118 2.43 -17.20 -2.87
C VAL A 118 1.95 -18.41 -3.62
N TYR A 119 2.85 -19.32 -3.89
CA TYR A 119 2.51 -20.56 -4.56
C TYR A 119 1.95 -21.58 -3.58
N LEU A 120 0.87 -22.23 -3.97
CA LEU A 120 0.28 -23.36 -3.26
C LEU A 120 0.76 -24.65 -3.93
N SER A 121 1.52 -25.48 -3.22
CA SER A 121 2.17 -26.66 -3.78
C SER A 121 1.95 -27.91 -2.94
N THR A 122 2.11 -29.08 -3.52
CA THR A 122 2.21 -30.34 -2.78
C THR A 122 3.68 -30.63 -2.39
N GLU A 123 3.93 -31.47 -1.37
CA GLU A 123 5.31 -31.82 -0.95
C GLU A 123 6.17 -32.38 -2.10
N ASN A 124 5.55 -33.03 -3.08
CA ASN A 124 6.25 -33.65 -4.21
C ASN A 124 6.79 -32.62 -5.22
N ASP A 125 6.21 -31.42 -5.26
CA ASP A 125 6.53 -30.40 -6.26
C ASP A 125 7.93 -29.81 -6.06
N PHE A 126 8.40 -29.72 -4.80
CA PHE A 126 9.72 -29.21 -4.46
C PHE A 126 10.87 -30.07 -4.95
N ASN A 127 10.64 -31.37 -5.15
CA ASN A 127 11.65 -32.30 -5.62
C ASN A 127 11.77 -32.36 -7.14
N THR A 128 10.73 -31.92 -7.85
CA THR A 128 10.62 -32.07 -9.31
C THR A 128 10.97 -30.78 -10.10
N GLN A 129 10.96 -29.59 -9.46
CA GLN A 129 11.27 -28.34 -10.15
C GLN A 129 12.25 -27.44 -9.38
N PRO A 130 13.56 -27.55 -9.67
CA PRO A 130 14.58 -26.61 -9.15
C PRO A 130 14.32 -25.16 -9.53
N GLU A 131 13.58 -24.91 -10.63
CA GLU A 131 13.21 -23.58 -11.10
C GLU A 131 12.26 -22.85 -10.16
N ALA A 132 11.39 -23.55 -9.45
CA ALA A 132 10.52 -22.96 -8.44
C ALA A 132 11.33 -22.30 -7.30
N LYS A 133 12.50 -22.84 -6.96
CA LYS A 133 13.42 -22.26 -5.97
C LYS A 133 14.19 -21.03 -6.46
N SER A 134 14.29 -20.84 -7.77
CA SER A 134 15.06 -19.74 -8.38
C SER A 134 14.22 -18.50 -8.65
N LEU A 135 12.89 -18.56 -8.50
CA LEU A 135 12.01 -17.41 -8.61
C LEU A 135 12.20 -16.53 -7.38
N SER A 136 13.16 -15.63 -7.52
CA SER A 136 13.60 -14.71 -6.49
C SER A 136 12.42 -13.87 -5.96
N GLY A 137 12.06 -14.13 -4.70
CA GLY A 137 11.16 -13.28 -3.93
C GLY A 137 9.76 -13.81 -3.69
N ASP A 138 9.32 -14.84 -4.39
CA ASP A 138 8.02 -15.45 -4.20
C ASP A 138 8.12 -16.63 -3.21
N ASP A 139 7.07 -16.85 -2.44
CA ASP A 139 7.07 -17.80 -1.32
C ASP A 139 6.12 -18.97 -1.59
N PHE A 140 6.27 -20.05 -0.84
CA PHE A 140 5.51 -21.30 -1.02
C PHE A 140 4.76 -21.69 0.24
N LEU A 141 3.55 -22.21 0.08
CA LEU A 141 2.80 -22.89 1.13
C LEU A 141 2.46 -24.32 0.66
N VAL A 142 2.76 -25.28 1.51
CA VAL A 142 2.56 -26.71 1.19
C VAL A 142 1.15 -27.13 1.57
N LYS A 143 0.42 -27.71 0.62
CA LYS A 143 -0.91 -28.32 0.84
C LYS A 143 -0.76 -29.68 1.56
N PRO A 144 -1.63 -30.01 2.55
CA PRO A 144 -2.74 -29.22 3.09
C PRO A 144 -2.26 -28.10 4.02
N ILE A 145 -2.87 -26.92 3.92
CA ILE A 145 -2.46 -25.73 4.67
C ILE A 145 -3.40 -25.55 5.86
N ASP A 146 -2.82 -25.41 7.04
CA ASP A 146 -3.58 -25.04 8.23
C ASP A 146 -4.18 -23.62 8.08
N PRO A 147 -5.47 -23.40 8.39
CA PRO A 147 -6.13 -22.10 8.23
C PRO A 147 -5.42 -20.96 8.95
N ALA A 148 -4.97 -21.17 10.19
CA ALA A 148 -4.29 -20.14 10.95
C ALA A 148 -2.94 -19.78 10.33
N HIS A 149 -2.23 -20.78 9.79
CA HIS A 149 -0.97 -20.58 9.07
C HIS A 149 -1.20 -19.81 7.76
N LEU A 150 -2.23 -20.13 6.99
CA LEU A 150 -2.58 -19.42 5.76
C LEU A 150 -2.85 -17.92 6.04
N ILE A 151 -3.71 -17.63 7.01
CA ILE A 151 -4.06 -16.27 7.41
C ILE A 151 -2.81 -15.51 7.88
N ALA A 152 -2.01 -16.09 8.77
CA ALA A 152 -0.79 -15.48 9.29
C ALA A 152 0.22 -15.19 8.17
N ALA A 153 0.40 -16.14 7.25
CA ALA A 153 1.30 -16.01 6.11
C ALA A 153 0.89 -14.87 5.18
N ILE A 154 -0.39 -14.76 4.84
CA ILE A 154 -0.94 -13.67 4.01
C ILE A 154 -0.78 -12.34 4.73
N THR A 155 -1.23 -12.26 5.98
CA THR A 155 -1.18 -11.02 6.78
C THR A 155 0.24 -10.46 6.86
N ALA A 156 1.22 -11.29 7.16
CA ALA A 156 2.61 -10.86 7.26
C ALA A 156 3.15 -10.31 5.94
N ARG A 157 2.83 -10.96 4.80
CA ARG A 157 3.31 -10.56 3.48
C ARG A 157 2.65 -9.31 2.97
N VAL A 158 1.33 -9.21 3.08
CA VAL A 158 0.57 -8.02 2.67
C VAL A 158 0.98 -6.82 3.50
N SER A 159 1.06 -6.97 4.83
CA SER A 159 1.49 -5.88 5.72
C SER A 159 2.89 -5.38 5.35
N ARG A 160 3.83 -6.31 5.08
CA ARG A 160 5.18 -5.94 4.64
C ARG A 160 5.18 -5.24 3.28
N ALA A 161 4.43 -5.77 2.30
CA ALA A 161 4.34 -5.19 0.96
C ALA A 161 3.70 -3.79 1.00
N ARG A 162 2.59 -3.61 1.75
CA ARG A 162 1.95 -2.30 1.95
C ARG A 162 2.90 -1.31 2.64
N SER A 163 3.64 -1.75 3.66
CA SER A 163 4.64 -0.90 4.34
C SER A 163 5.76 -0.45 3.39
N LEU A 164 6.32 -1.36 2.62
CA LEU A 164 7.34 -1.03 1.63
C LEU A 164 6.80 -0.09 0.55
N ARG A 165 5.61 -0.37 0.03
CA ARG A 165 4.94 0.50 -0.95
C ARG A 165 4.68 1.89 -0.37
N SER A 166 4.22 1.97 0.88
CA SER A 166 4.01 3.25 1.57
C SER A 166 5.30 4.07 1.65
N LEU A 167 6.43 3.44 1.98
CA LEU A 167 7.73 4.13 2.00
C LEU A 167 8.17 4.62 0.61
N MET A 168 7.75 3.95 -0.46
CA MET A 168 8.08 4.32 -1.83
C MET A 168 7.23 5.47 -2.37
N ILE A 169 5.98 5.60 -1.93
CA ILE A 169 5.02 6.58 -2.46
C ILE A 169 4.80 7.79 -1.56
N HIS A 170 5.20 7.73 -0.28
CA HIS A 170 5.04 8.86 0.65
C HIS A 170 6.36 9.55 0.95
N ASP A 171 6.26 10.85 1.24
CA ASP A 171 7.36 11.65 1.78
C ASP A 171 7.59 11.31 3.25
N GLY A 172 8.82 10.95 3.61
CA GLY A 172 9.16 10.47 4.95
C GLY A 172 9.01 11.51 6.07
N LEU A 173 8.97 12.82 5.73
CA LEU A 173 8.79 13.88 6.72
C LEU A 173 7.32 14.22 6.97
N THR A 174 6.54 14.34 5.89
CA THR A 174 5.18 14.87 5.92
C THR A 174 4.10 13.79 5.88
N GLY A 175 4.44 12.57 5.41
CA GLY A 175 3.49 11.48 5.19
C GLY A 175 2.47 11.75 4.07
N LEU A 176 2.70 12.79 3.25
CA LEU A 176 1.97 13.06 2.01
C LEU A 176 2.57 12.24 0.87
N LEU A 177 1.89 12.20 -0.29
CA LEU A 177 2.51 11.61 -1.48
C LEU A 177 3.84 12.33 -1.79
N ASN A 178 4.85 11.57 -2.19
CA ASN A 178 6.11 12.15 -2.62
C ASN A 178 6.02 12.67 -4.06
N HIS A 179 7.08 13.31 -4.53
CA HIS A 179 7.17 13.91 -5.86
C HIS A 179 6.78 12.96 -7.00
N THR A 180 7.26 11.73 -6.97
CA THR A 180 6.95 10.75 -8.03
C THR A 180 5.49 10.35 -7.99
N ALA A 181 4.99 9.97 -6.82
CA ALA A 181 3.62 9.52 -6.65
C ALA A 181 2.59 10.60 -7.00
N ILE A 182 2.80 11.87 -6.59
CA ILE A 182 1.85 12.95 -6.91
C ILE A 182 1.81 13.25 -8.43
N LYS A 183 2.91 13.08 -9.14
CA LYS A 183 2.93 13.23 -10.61
C LYS A 183 2.20 12.10 -11.33
N GLU A 184 2.34 10.88 -10.85
CA GLU A 184 1.62 9.72 -11.39
C GLU A 184 0.12 9.86 -11.14
N GLU A 185 -0.28 10.33 -9.94
CA GLU A 185 -1.68 10.63 -9.62
C GLU A 185 -2.24 11.72 -10.53
N LEU A 186 -1.52 12.80 -10.72
CA LEU A 186 -1.94 13.87 -11.64
C LEU A 186 -2.19 13.33 -13.05
N ALA A 187 -1.28 12.52 -13.57
CA ALA A 187 -1.43 11.93 -14.90
C ALA A 187 -2.68 11.03 -15.00
N ARG A 188 -2.95 10.23 -13.94
CA ARG A 188 -4.16 9.38 -13.86
C ARG A 188 -5.44 10.21 -13.83
N GLU A 189 -5.49 11.24 -12.96
CA GLU A 189 -6.69 12.07 -12.81
C GLU A 189 -6.95 12.95 -14.02
N VAL A 190 -5.92 13.42 -14.73
CA VAL A 190 -6.07 14.09 -16.03
C VAL A 190 -6.71 13.13 -17.05
N GLY A 191 -6.24 11.89 -17.13
CA GLY A 191 -6.81 10.88 -18.02
C GLY A 191 -8.27 10.54 -17.66
N ARG A 192 -8.60 10.46 -16.37
CA ARG A 192 -9.96 10.23 -15.86
C ARG A 192 -10.88 11.39 -16.18
N SER A 193 -10.48 12.61 -15.82
CA SER A 193 -11.22 13.86 -16.07
C SER A 193 -11.55 14.01 -17.56
N THR A 194 -10.58 13.74 -18.44
CA THR A 194 -10.77 13.78 -19.89
C THR A 194 -11.82 12.77 -20.37
N ARG A 195 -11.79 11.54 -19.87
CA ARG A 195 -12.76 10.49 -20.25
C ARG A 195 -14.17 10.78 -19.75
N LEU A 196 -14.29 11.29 -18.52
CA LEU A 196 -15.58 11.55 -17.88
C LEU A 196 -16.12 12.94 -18.17
N ASN A 197 -15.32 13.79 -18.82
CA ASN A 197 -15.62 15.21 -19.07
C ASN A 197 -15.99 15.96 -17.78
N THR A 198 -15.22 15.70 -16.70
CA THR A 198 -15.37 16.37 -15.40
C THR A 198 -14.26 17.40 -15.18
N PRO A 199 -14.49 18.48 -14.42
CA PRO A 199 -13.45 19.46 -14.16
C PRO A 199 -12.39 18.90 -13.23
N LEU A 200 -11.12 19.30 -13.44
CA LEU A 200 -9.99 18.98 -12.58
C LEU A 200 -9.20 20.26 -12.33
N SER A 201 -8.89 20.53 -11.08
CA SER A 201 -8.02 21.65 -10.71
C SER A 201 -6.73 21.14 -10.08
N PHE A 202 -5.65 21.85 -10.37
CA PHE A 202 -4.31 21.60 -9.80
C PHE A 202 -3.78 22.88 -9.18
N ALA A 203 -3.24 22.79 -7.97
CA ALA A 203 -2.61 23.92 -7.29
C ALA A 203 -1.20 23.55 -6.83
N MET A 204 -0.26 24.48 -7.01
CA MET A 204 1.05 24.43 -6.35
C MET A 204 1.05 25.41 -5.18
N VAL A 205 1.50 24.96 -4.04
CA VAL A 205 1.59 25.73 -2.80
C VAL A 205 3.06 25.78 -2.38
N ASP A 206 3.58 26.97 -2.15
CA ASP A 206 4.97 27.20 -1.72
C ASP A 206 4.98 27.99 -0.40
N ILE A 207 5.93 27.73 0.49
CA ILE A 207 6.04 28.43 1.77
C ILE A 207 6.94 29.66 1.59
N ASP A 208 6.35 30.83 1.62
CA ASP A 208 7.09 32.07 1.54
C ASP A 208 8.15 32.19 2.63
N PHE A 209 9.36 32.57 2.22
CA PHE A 209 10.50 32.79 3.11
C PHE A 209 10.94 31.57 3.94
N PHE A 210 10.65 30.35 3.51
CA PHE A 210 10.98 29.13 4.23
C PHE A 210 12.47 29.02 4.57
N LYS A 211 13.33 29.41 3.64
CA LYS A 211 14.79 29.50 3.89
C LYS A 211 15.10 30.38 5.10
N LYS A 212 14.44 31.53 5.27
CA LYS A 212 14.65 32.42 6.41
C LYS A 212 14.24 31.75 7.73
N VAL A 213 13.19 30.93 7.72
CA VAL A 213 12.80 30.14 8.88
C VAL A 213 13.93 29.18 9.27
N ASN A 214 14.48 28.45 8.29
CA ASN A 214 15.59 27.52 8.52
C ASN A 214 16.85 28.24 9.03
N ASP A 215 17.22 29.36 8.40
CA ASP A 215 18.41 30.13 8.75
C ASP A 215 18.29 30.75 10.16
N THR A 216 17.07 31.12 10.59
CA THR A 216 16.84 31.79 11.87
C THR A 216 16.63 30.80 13.02
N TYR A 217 15.88 29.70 12.79
CA TYR A 217 15.40 28.79 13.84
C TYR A 217 15.92 27.38 13.70
N GLY A 218 16.74 27.10 12.67
CA GLY A 218 17.29 25.79 12.36
C GLY A 218 16.33 24.86 11.62
N HIS A 219 16.90 23.84 10.97
CA HIS A 219 16.15 22.87 10.15
C HIS A 219 15.02 22.15 10.92
N ALA A 220 15.22 21.86 12.21
CA ALA A 220 14.18 21.24 13.03
C ALA A 220 12.91 22.11 13.18
N ALA A 221 13.05 23.44 13.10
CA ALA A 221 11.90 24.34 13.06
C ALA A 221 11.21 24.31 11.69
N GLY A 222 11.98 24.30 10.61
CA GLY A 222 11.46 24.12 9.26
C GLY A 222 10.70 22.81 9.09
N ASP A 223 11.23 21.69 9.60
CA ASP A 223 10.54 20.40 9.57
C ASP A 223 9.17 20.45 10.28
N ARG A 224 9.09 21.16 11.41
CA ARG A 224 7.80 21.37 12.10
C ARG A 224 6.81 22.19 11.26
N VAL A 225 7.28 23.21 10.56
CA VAL A 225 6.43 24.02 9.66
C VAL A 225 5.89 23.14 8.52
N LEU A 226 6.76 22.36 7.88
CA LEU A 226 6.36 21.43 6.81
C LEU A 226 5.32 20.41 7.27
N LYS A 227 5.54 19.79 8.44
CA LYS A 227 4.58 18.85 9.04
C LYS A 227 3.24 19.53 9.37
N SER A 228 3.29 20.75 9.89
CA SER A 228 2.08 21.51 10.24
C SER A 228 1.25 21.88 9.01
N LEU A 229 1.91 22.32 7.93
CA LEU A 229 1.24 22.59 6.66
C LEU A 229 0.63 21.32 6.06
N ALA A 230 1.37 20.22 6.08
CA ALA A 230 0.87 18.92 5.59
C ALA A 230 -0.41 18.48 6.31
N ARG A 231 -0.44 18.63 7.65
CA ARG A 231 -1.65 18.35 8.46
C ARG A 231 -2.80 19.29 8.11
N LEU A 232 -2.51 20.59 7.98
CA LEU A 232 -3.51 21.58 7.62
C LEU A 232 -4.14 21.26 6.27
N LEU A 233 -3.33 20.94 5.27
CA LEU A 233 -3.81 20.54 3.94
C LEU A 233 -4.71 19.31 4.03
N LYS A 234 -4.29 18.23 4.74
CA LYS A 234 -5.12 17.03 4.94
C LYS A 234 -6.45 17.31 5.64
N GLN A 235 -6.49 18.26 6.58
CA GLN A 235 -7.70 18.60 7.32
C GLN A 235 -8.67 19.48 6.54
N ARG A 236 -8.18 20.27 5.60
CA ARG A 236 -8.98 21.24 4.82
C ARG A 236 -9.49 20.67 3.50
N LEU A 237 -8.74 19.76 2.92
CA LEU A 237 -9.06 19.09 1.67
C LEU A 237 -10.09 17.97 1.91
N ARG A 238 -10.84 17.63 0.86
CA ARG A 238 -11.78 16.51 0.88
C ARG A 238 -11.02 15.19 0.76
N ASP A 239 -11.63 14.09 1.15
CA ASP A 239 -11.04 12.74 0.97
C ASP A 239 -10.79 12.38 -0.51
N THR A 240 -11.51 13.02 -1.43
CA THR A 240 -11.33 12.87 -2.88
C THR A 240 -10.20 13.71 -3.46
N ASP A 241 -9.69 14.70 -2.70
CA ASP A 241 -8.59 15.55 -3.11
C ASP A 241 -7.26 14.88 -2.76
N ILE A 242 -6.28 15.03 -3.63
CA ILE A 242 -4.99 14.38 -3.48
C ILE A 242 -3.93 15.42 -3.19
N VAL A 243 -3.11 15.19 -2.17
CA VAL A 243 -2.05 16.11 -1.78
C VAL A 243 -0.72 15.41 -1.67
N GLY A 244 0.34 16.05 -2.17
CA GLY A 244 1.71 15.57 -2.12
C GLY A 244 2.72 16.67 -1.83
N ARG A 245 3.88 16.27 -1.31
CA ARG A 245 5.05 17.15 -1.24
C ARG A 245 5.82 17.03 -2.54
N TYR A 246 5.85 18.13 -3.30
CA TYR A 246 6.45 18.14 -4.62
C TYR A 246 7.99 18.31 -4.55
N GLY A 247 8.47 19.09 -3.57
CA GLY A 247 9.92 19.30 -3.34
C GLY A 247 10.12 20.20 -2.13
N GLY A 248 11.27 20.31 -1.55
CA GLY A 248 11.64 21.28 -0.51
C GLY A 248 10.49 21.78 0.37
N GLU A 249 10.04 22.99 0.08
CA GLU A 249 8.89 23.68 0.68
C GLU A 249 7.63 23.69 -0.20
N GLU A 250 7.65 22.98 -1.35
CA GLU A 250 6.56 22.97 -2.33
C GLU A 250 5.61 21.80 -2.11
N PHE A 251 4.32 22.06 -2.19
CA PHE A 251 3.23 21.08 -2.10
C PHE A 251 2.36 21.15 -3.35
N ALA A 252 1.83 20.04 -3.77
CA ALA A 252 0.92 19.93 -4.89
C ALA A 252 -0.43 19.40 -4.42
N VAL A 253 -1.52 19.99 -4.91
CA VAL A 253 -2.90 19.58 -4.60
C VAL A 253 -3.64 19.33 -5.91
N ILE A 254 -4.28 18.16 -6.02
CA ILE A 254 -5.13 17.76 -7.12
C ILE A 254 -6.56 17.71 -6.58
N MET A 255 -7.45 18.54 -7.14
CA MET A 255 -8.85 18.66 -6.72
C MET A 255 -9.74 18.07 -7.80
N ASN A 256 -10.25 16.89 -7.54
CA ASN A 256 -11.13 16.16 -8.44
C ASN A 256 -12.52 16.80 -8.50
N ASP A 257 -13.16 16.74 -9.67
CA ASP A 257 -14.51 17.26 -9.93
C ASP A 257 -14.67 18.71 -9.46
N THR A 258 -13.61 19.54 -9.61
CA THR A 258 -13.53 20.90 -9.08
C THR A 258 -13.08 21.87 -10.18
N ASP A 259 -13.87 22.88 -10.46
CA ASP A 259 -13.52 23.95 -11.38
C ASP A 259 -12.60 25.02 -10.72
N ALA A 260 -11.99 25.86 -11.54
CA ALA A 260 -11.06 26.89 -11.07
C ALA A 260 -11.67 27.87 -10.06
N THR A 261 -12.97 28.20 -10.19
CA THR A 261 -13.67 29.12 -9.29
C THR A 261 -13.90 28.50 -7.92
N SER A 262 -14.20 27.21 -7.89
CA SER A 262 -14.37 26.42 -6.67
C SER A 262 -13.03 26.14 -6.01
N ALA A 263 -12.01 25.81 -6.78
CA ALA A 263 -10.66 25.58 -6.29
C ALA A 263 -10.06 26.82 -5.60
N ALA A 264 -10.33 28.02 -6.11
CA ALA A 264 -9.84 29.26 -5.52
C ALA A 264 -10.45 29.60 -4.13
N LYS A 265 -11.44 28.83 -3.66
CA LYS A 265 -12.08 29.01 -2.35
C LYS A 265 -11.59 28.02 -1.29
N VAL A 266 -10.81 27.04 -1.71
CA VAL A 266 -10.22 26.02 -0.85
C VAL A 266 -8.93 26.54 -0.22
#